data_270e43e5e847b5d4a85f91c2d7c4883f
#
_entry.id   270e43e5e847b5d4a85f91c2d7c4883f
#
_cell.length_a   1.000
_cell.length_b   1.000
_cell.length_c   1.000
_cell.angle_alpha   90.00
_cell.angle_beta   90.00
_cell.angle_gamma   90.00
#
_symmetry.space_group_name_H-M   'P 1'
#
loop_
_entity.id
_entity.type
_entity.pdbx_description
1 polymer ?
#
loop_
_entity_poly.entity_id
_entity_poly.type
_entity_poly.pdbx_seq_one_letter_code
_entity_poly.pdbx_strand_id
1 'polypeptide(L)'
;MWMLVTCSIRYISPSSYHKHVKIIASVIARQNSKRLTYKNLLPYRGVPLVLRAVRKLLDSGIFNEVVLSTDSELIGYTCMQEKGLTIIHRPAGLCGDDVASVPVFRHILEVCPADLHLNYNCNFPECDESVFKRAIDLALEKEESLSIPYAVWAQTKKCLINYGDPFNITAETFKDEGIGSLDIHTMEDLINVHRSNVASNPW
;
A
#
# COMPACT_ATOMS: atom_id res chain seq x y z
N MET A 1 -36.78 -24.93 -37.77
CA MET A 1 -36.45 -25.35 -36.40
C MET A 1 -35.03 -24.87 -36.12
N TRP A 2 -34.91 -23.67 -35.54
CA TRP A 2 -33.61 -23.02 -35.30
C TRP A 2 -33.15 -23.37 -33.89
N MET A 3 -32.00 -23.99 -33.83
CA MET A 3 -31.38 -24.44 -32.58
C MET A 3 -30.55 -23.28 -32.04
N LEU A 4 -31.00 -22.66 -30.95
CA LEU A 4 -30.25 -21.63 -30.23
C LEU A 4 -29.11 -22.30 -29.45
N VAL A 5 -27.88 -22.08 -29.91
CA VAL A 5 -26.67 -22.45 -29.16
C VAL A 5 -26.43 -21.36 -28.13
N THR A 6 -26.77 -21.62 -26.86
CA THR A 6 -26.41 -20.76 -25.76
C THR A 6 -24.94 -21.00 -25.39
N CYS A 7 -24.08 -20.10 -25.79
CA CYS A 7 -22.70 -20.06 -25.35
C CYS A 7 -22.67 -19.56 -23.88
N SER A 8 -22.54 -20.50 -22.93
CA SER A 8 -22.33 -20.16 -21.52
C SER A 8 -20.89 -19.67 -21.35
N ILE A 9 -20.70 -18.37 -21.29
CA ILE A 9 -19.43 -17.76 -20.84
C ILE A 9 -19.30 -18.12 -19.36
N ARG A 10 -18.44 -19.09 -19.04
CA ARG A 10 -18.04 -19.34 -17.67
C ARG A 10 -17.18 -18.16 -17.22
N TYR A 11 -17.72 -17.35 -16.34
CA TYR A 11 -16.97 -16.34 -15.60
C TYR A 11 -15.96 -17.10 -14.72
N ILE A 12 -14.71 -17.17 -15.16
CA ILE A 12 -13.62 -17.72 -14.35
C ILE A 12 -13.28 -16.61 -13.34
N SER A 13 -13.58 -16.85 -12.07
CA SER A 13 -13.26 -15.92 -11.00
C SER A 13 -11.73 -15.69 -10.97
N PRO A 14 -11.25 -14.45 -10.77
CA PRO A 14 -9.81 -14.11 -10.76
C PRO A 14 -8.99 -14.88 -9.70
N SER A 15 -9.64 -15.45 -8.70
CA SER A 15 -9.03 -16.15 -7.56
C SER A 15 -8.21 -17.41 -7.92
N SER A 16 -8.33 -17.97 -9.12
CA SER A 16 -7.63 -19.20 -9.49
C SER A 16 -6.23 -18.99 -10.09
N TYR A 17 -5.92 -17.79 -10.59
CA TYR A 17 -4.61 -17.46 -11.18
C TYR A 17 -3.51 -17.18 -10.15
N HIS A 18 -3.87 -16.81 -8.92
CA HIS A 18 -2.89 -16.39 -7.90
C HIS A 18 -2.32 -17.51 -7.04
N LYS A 19 -2.71 -18.77 -7.23
CA LYS A 19 -2.32 -19.89 -6.34
C LYS A 19 -0.80 -20.18 -6.29
N HIS A 20 0.00 -19.60 -7.19
CA HIS A 20 1.44 -19.84 -7.27
C HIS A 20 2.30 -18.57 -7.18
N VAL A 21 1.70 -17.38 -7.12
CA VAL A 21 2.42 -16.11 -7.03
C VAL A 21 2.49 -15.66 -5.57
N LYS A 22 3.69 -15.54 -5.03
CA LYS A 22 3.88 -14.96 -3.69
C LYS A 22 3.76 -13.43 -3.78
N ILE A 23 2.75 -12.87 -3.12
CA ILE A 23 2.46 -11.44 -3.09
C ILE A 23 2.70 -10.90 -1.69
N ILE A 24 3.55 -9.89 -1.56
CA ILE A 24 3.74 -9.18 -0.29
C ILE A 24 3.23 -7.74 -0.39
N ALA A 25 2.73 -7.22 0.73
CA ALA A 25 2.41 -5.82 0.85
C ALA A 25 3.36 -5.11 1.81
N SER A 26 3.62 -3.83 1.57
CA SER A 26 4.39 -3.02 2.50
C SER A 26 3.72 -1.69 2.83
N VAL A 27 4.01 -1.22 4.05
CA VAL A 27 3.91 0.17 4.46
C VAL A 27 5.33 0.69 4.65
N ILE A 28 5.72 1.75 3.93
CA ILE A 28 6.99 2.43 4.17
C ILE A 28 6.73 3.67 5.01
N ALA A 29 7.21 3.67 6.25
CA ALA A 29 6.94 4.76 7.20
C ALA A 29 8.25 5.21 7.85
N ARG A 30 8.71 6.42 7.52
CA ARG A 30 9.89 7.02 8.16
C ARG A 30 9.49 7.91 9.32
N GLN A 31 10.41 8.11 10.25
CA GLN A 31 10.23 8.99 11.41
C GLN A 31 9.97 10.43 10.99
N ASN A 32 10.82 10.95 10.11
CA ASN A 32 10.78 12.34 9.71
C ASN A 32 9.88 12.54 8.49
N SER A 33 8.94 13.47 8.60
CA SER A 33 8.12 13.96 7.51
C SER A 33 8.31 15.47 7.41
N LYS A 34 8.69 15.98 6.22
CA LYS A 34 8.99 17.40 6.02
C LYS A 34 7.83 18.34 6.35
N ARG A 35 6.62 17.94 6.01
CA ARG A 35 5.41 18.79 6.12
C ARG A 35 4.66 18.61 7.45
N LEU A 36 4.79 17.45 8.07
CA LEU A 36 4.05 17.10 9.28
C LEU A 36 4.90 16.14 10.12
N THR A 37 5.51 16.67 11.19
CA THR A 37 6.36 15.88 12.09
C THR A 37 5.59 14.72 12.69
N TYR A 38 6.23 13.55 12.73
CA TYR A 38 5.63 12.30 13.23
C TYR A 38 4.31 11.90 12.55
N LYS A 39 4.07 12.35 11.31
CA LYS A 39 2.83 12.12 10.57
C LYS A 39 2.28 10.69 10.72
N ASN A 40 3.14 9.70 10.57
CA ASN A 40 2.76 8.29 10.58
C ASN A 40 2.22 7.81 11.94
N LEU A 41 2.53 8.52 13.02
CA LEU A 41 2.06 8.25 14.38
C LEU A 41 0.83 9.06 14.77
N LEU A 42 0.46 10.07 13.96
CA LEU A 42 -0.71 10.88 14.25
C LEU A 42 -2.00 10.07 14.07
N PRO A 43 -2.98 10.24 14.97
CA PRO A 43 -4.18 9.44 14.94
C PRO A 43 -5.18 9.93 13.89
N TYR A 44 -5.70 8.99 13.12
CA TYR A 44 -6.92 9.14 12.35
C TYR A 44 -8.00 8.27 12.98
N ARG A 45 -9.13 8.88 13.42
CA ARG A 45 -10.20 8.19 14.17
C ARG A 45 -9.64 7.35 15.35
N GLY A 46 -8.75 7.96 16.12
CA GLY A 46 -8.16 7.36 17.32
C GLY A 46 -7.06 6.30 17.07
N VAL A 47 -6.71 5.99 15.82
CA VAL A 47 -5.70 4.99 15.49
C VAL A 47 -4.57 5.65 14.70
N PRO A 48 -3.28 5.45 15.06
CA PRO A 48 -2.15 5.96 14.30
C PRO A 48 -2.22 5.55 12.82
N LEU A 49 -1.87 6.48 11.91
CA LEU A 49 -1.98 6.24 10.46
C LEU A 49 -1.25 4.97 10.01
N VAL A 50 -0.02 4.76 10.50
CA VAL A 50 0.77 3.57 10.17
C VAL A 50 0.11 2.28 10.66
N LEU A 51 -0.39 2.27 11.89
CA LEU A 51 -1.05 1.10 12.48
C LEU A 51 -2.34 0.76 11.74
N ARG A 52 -3.10 1.78 11.35
CA ARG A 52 -4.30 1.62 10.53
C ARG A 52 -3.99 1.02 9.16
N ALA A 53 -2.93 1.49 8.51
CA ALA A 53 -2.51 0.96 7.21
C ALA A 53 -2.06 -0.51 7.32
N VAL A 54 -1.27 -0.84 8.34
CA VAL A 54 -0.83 -2.21 8.61
C VAL A 54 -2.03 -3.13 8.83
N ARG A 55 -2.97 -2.75 9.72
CA ARG A 55 -4.19 -3.54 9.99
C ARG A 55 -5.01 -3.77 8.73
N LYS A 56 -5.22 -2.74 7.92
CA LYS A 56 -5.96 -2.85 6.66
C LYS A 56 -5.33 -3.88 5.71
N LEU A 57 -4.00 -3.90 5.60
CA LEU A 57 -3.31 -4.91 4.78
C LEU A 57 -3.46 -6.32 5.36
N LEU A 58 -3.32 -6.48 6.69
CA LEU A 58 -3.47 -7.76 7.37
C LEU A 58 -4.91 -8.30 7.27
N ASP A 59 -5.89 -7.45 7.55
CA ASP A 59 -7.31 -7.81 7.57
C ASP A 59 -7.85 -8.16 6.17
N SER A 60 -7.24 -7.61 5.11
CA SER A 60 -7.62 -7.93 3.72
C SER A 60 -7.46 -9.40 3.36
N GLY A 61 -6.55 -10.11 4.00
CA GLY A 61 -6.25 -11.52 3.70
C GLY A 61 -5.71 -11.78 2.28
N ILE A 62 -5.32 -10.73 1.55
CA ILE A 62 -4.86 -10.80 0.15
C ILE A 62 -3.40 -11.25 0.08
N PHE A 63 -2.58 -10.83 1.04
CA PHE A 63 -1.13 -10.92 0.98
C PHE A 63 -0.58 -12.13 1.72
N ASN A 64 0.47 -12.74 1.17
CA ASN A 64 1.21 -13.81 1.84
C ASN A 64 2.01 -13.29 3.04
N GLU A 65 2.43 -12.03 2.98
CA GLU A 65 3.19 -11.38 4.04
C GLU A 65 2.93 -9.87 4.01
N VAL A 66 2.82 -9.25 5.18
CA VAL A 66 2.71 -7.79 5.34
C VAL A 66 3.96 -7.27 6.02
N VAL A 67 4.56 -6.23 5.45
CA VAL A 67 5.86 -5.69 5.87
C VAL A 67 5.71 -4.22 6.26
N LEU A 68 6.26 -3.85 7.41
CA LEU A 68 6.51 -2.47 7.78
C LEU A 68 8.01 -2.16 7.65
N SER A 69 8.38 -1.28 6.73
CA SER A 69 9.76 -0.79 6.61
C SER A 69 9.86 0.59 7.25
N THR A 70 10.66 0.71 8.32
CA THR A 70 10.78 1.95 9.10
C THR A 70 12.21 2.16 9.62
N ASP A 71 12.60 3.41 9.81
CA ASP A 71 13.82 3.85 10.48
C ASP A 71 13.57 4.25 11.96
N SER A 72 12.30 4.15 12.40
CA SER A 72 11.87 4.60 13.71
C SER A 72 11.48 3.44 14.61
N GLU A 73 12.17 3.30 15.74
CA GLU A 73 11.79 2.35 16.79
C GLU A 73 10.36 2.62 17.29
N LEU A 74 9.95 3.88 17.44
CA LEU A 74 8.63 4.25 17.92
C LEU A 74 7.53 3.80 16.97
N ILE A 75 7.75 3.93 15.64
CA ILE A 75 6.83 3.40 14.62
C ILE A 75 6.79 1.87 14.70
N GLY A 76 7.95 1.22 14.83
CA GLY A 76 8.06 -0.22 15.02
C GLY A 76 7.28 -0.69 16.25
N TYR A 77 7.50 -0.08 17.42
CA TYR A 77 6.77 -0.40 18.66
C TYR A 77 5.26 -0.20 18.55
N THR A 78 4.83 0.83 17.82
CA THR A 78 3.39 1.08 17.59
C THR A 78 2.69 -0.08 16.90
N CYS A 79 3.40 -0.82 16.05
CA CYS A 79 2.85 -1.92 15.25
C CYS A 79 3.28 -3.32 15.74
N MET A 80 4.20 -3.45 16.71
CA MET A 80 4.83 -4.73 17.07
C MET A 80 3.87 -5.81 17.59
N GLN A 81 2.68 -5.42 18.04
CA GLN A 81 1.68 -6.35 18.56
C GLN A 81 0.79 -6.96 17.45
N GLU A 82 0.91 -6.47 16.21
CA GLU A 82 0.10 -6.96 15.10
C GLU A 82 0.61 -8.32 14.61
N LYS A 83 -0.21 -9.37 14.78
CA LYS A 83 0.14 -10.72 14.35
C LYS A 83 0.22 -10.82 12.83
N GLY A 84 1.27 -11.44 12.32
CA GLY A 84 1.47 -11.60 10.87
C GLY A 84 2.18 -10.41 10.22
N LEU A 85 2.65 -9.44 11.01
CA LEU A 85 3.45 -8.33 10.54
C LEU A 85 4.94 -8.64 10.65
N THR A 86 5.68 -8.43 9.56
CA THR A 86 7.15 -8.40 9.55
C THR A 86 7.62 -6.95 9.63
N ILE A 87 8.44 -6.62 10.62
CA ILE A 87 9.03 -5.27 10.77
C ILE A 87 10.48 -5.31 10.31
N ILE A 88 10.82 -4.46 9.32
CA ILE A 88 12.17 -4.31 8.78
C ILE A 88 12.72 -2.96 9.25
N HIS A 89 13.86 -3.00 9.96
CA HIS A 89 14.61 -1.78 10.24
C HIS A 89 15.31 -1.30 8.97
N ARG A 90 14.95 -0.10 8.52
CA ARG A 90 15.47 0.47 7.27
C ARG A 90 16.91 0.95 7.47
N PRO A 91 17.87 0.56 6.60
CA PRO A 91 19.23 1.07 6.65
C PRO A 91 19.29 2.60 6.49
N ALA A 92 20.22 3.24 7.21
CA ALA A 92 20.37 4.70 7.21
C ALA A 92 20.47 5.33 5.81
N GLY A 93 21.15 4.66 4.88
CA GLY A 93 21.24 5.11 3.47
C GLY A 93 19.93 5.12 2.71
N LEU A 94 18.85 4.50 3.24
CA LEU A 94 17.52 4.50 2.66
C LEU A 94 16.51 5.39 3.40
N CYS A 95 16.97 6.21 4.36
CA CYS A 95 16.10 7.01 5.22
C CYS A 95 16.05 8.49 4.82
N GLY A 96 16.92 8.93 3.91
CA GLY A 96 17.00 10.30 3.45
C GLY A 96 15.71 10.81 2.79
N ASP A 97 15.56 12.13 2.81
CA ASP A 97 14.41 12.79 2.19
C ASP A 97 14.43 12.76 0.66
N ASP A 98 15.61 12.60 0.11
CA ASP A 98 15.94 12.49 -1.32
C ASP A 98 15.93 11.04 -1.83
N VAL A 99 15.72 10.08 -0.94
CA VAL A 99 15.63 8.67 -1.34
C VAL A 99 14.26 8.37 -1.93
N ALA A 100 14.26 7.90 -3.18
CA ALA A 100 13.04 7.43 -3.85
C ALA A 100 12.49 6.14 -3.21
N SER A 101 11.23 5.81 -3.51
CA SER A 101 10.59 4.60 -2.97
C SER A 101 11.16 3.31 -3.51
N VAL A 102 11.57 3.26 -4.79
CA VAL A 102 12.05 2.03 -5.45
C VAL A 102 13.25 1.38 -4.76
N PRO A 103 14.30 2.10 -4.34
CA PRO A 103 15.38 1.52 -3.52
C PRO A 103 14.89 0.87 -2.23
N VAL A 104 13.88 1.46 -1.57
CA VAL A 104 13.27 0.90 -0.35
C VAL A 104 12.50 -0.39 -0.68
N PHE A 105 11.77 -0.42 -1.79
CA PHE A 105 11.05 -1.62 -2.24
C PHE A 105 11.99 -2.78 -2.60
N ARG A 106 13.14 -2.48 -3.24
CA ARG A 106 14.20 -3.47 -3.50
C ARG A 106 14.73 -4.07 -2.20
N HIS A 107 15.04 -3.24 -1.22
CA HIS A 107 15.50 -3.70 0.10
C HIS A 107 14.44 -4.58 0.79
N ILE A 108 13.15 -4.25 0.67
CA ILE A 108 12.08 -5.09 1.20
C ILE A 108 12.10 -6.47 0.51
N LEU A 109 12.24 -6.54 -0.81
CA LEU A 109 12.30 -7.81 -1.55
C LEU A 109 13.59 -8.61 -1.31
N GLU A 110 14.69 -7.96 -0.91
CA GLU A 110 15.92 -8.64 -0.48
C GLU A 110 15.71 -9.36 0.86
N VAL A 111 14.98 -8.74 1.79
CA VAL A 111 14.69 -9.31 3.12
C VAL A 111 13.52 -10.30 3.08
N CYS A 112 12.46 -9.95 2.35
CA CYS A 112 11.23 -10.74 2.21
C CYS A 112 10.99 -11.06 0.72
N PRO A 113 11.63 -12.11 0.17
CA PRO A 113 11.50 -12.45 -1.25
C PRO A 113 10.06 -12.76 -1.64
N ALA A 114 9.60 -12.16 -2.76
CA ALA A 114 8.28 -12.37 -3.33
C ALA A 114 8.31 -12.18 -4.85
N ASP A 115 7.23 -12.56 -5.54
CA ASP A 115 7.07 -12.40 -6.98
C ASP A 115 6.48 -11.04 -7.33
N LEU A 116 5.62 -10.51 -6.45
CA LEU A 116 4.98 -9.21 -6.58
C LEU A 116 5.00 -8.48 -5.23
N HIS A 117 5.31 -7.20 -5.27
CA HIS A 117 5.28 -6.28 -4.15
C HIS A 117 4.23 -5.20 -4.38
N LEU A 118 3.40 -4.93 -3.36
CA LEU A 118 2.48 -3.79 -3.32
C LEU A 118 2.86 -2.88 -2.17
N ASN A 119 3.11 -1.61 -2.45
CA ASN A 119 3.23 -0.59 -1.40
C ASN A 119 1.90 0.13 -1.21
N TYR A 120 1.45 0.23 0.04
CA TYR A 120 0.31 1.03 0.44
C TYR A 120 0.76 2.27 1.21
N ASN A 121 0.35 3.44 0.72
CA ASN A 121 0.68 4.71 1.33
C ASN A 121 -0.32 5.04 2.45
N CYS A 122 0.15 5.07 3.69
CA CYS A 122 -0.69 5.31 4.87
C CYS A 122 -1.36 6.70 4.92
N ASN A 123 -1.02 7.61 4.00
CA ASN A 123 -1.69 8.90 3.85
C ASN A 123 -3.15 8.77 3.40
N PHE A 124 -3.52 7.64 2.83
CA PHE A 124 -4.87 7.37 2.31
C PHE A 124 -5.64 6.40 3.23
N PRO A 125 -6.01 6.81 4.45
CA PRO A 125 -6.57 5.90 5.45
C PRO A 125 -7.94 5.32 5.07
N GLU A 126 -8.61 5.90 4.08
CA GLU A 126 -9.92 5.47 3.59
C GLU A 126 -9.85 4.58 2.34
N CYS A 127 -8.66 4.36 1.76
CA CYS A 127 -8.49 3.52 0.59
C CYS A 127 -9.09 2.11 0.80
N ASP A 128 -9.92 1.68 -0.13
CA ASP A 128 -10.61 0.39 -0.08
C ASP A 128 -9.71 -0.77 -0.55
N GLU A 129 -10.00 -1.98 -0.08
CA GLU A 129 -9.24 -3.19 -0.44
C GLU A 129 -9.40 -3.58 -1.93
N SER A 130 -10.47 -3.16 -2.58
CA SER A 130 -10.70 -3.37 -4.02
C SER A 130 -9.59 -2.72 -4.86
N VAL A 131 -9.05 -1.58 -4.38
CA VAL A 131 -7.92 -0.89 -5.01
C VAL A 131 -6.65 -1.75 -4.98
N PHE A 132 -6.42 -2.50 -3.89
CA PHE A 132 -5.27 -3.43 -3.79
C PHE A 132 -5.39 -4.54 -4.84
N LYS A 133 -6.56 -5.17 -4.95
CA LYS A 133 -6.82 -6.23 -5.95
C LYS A 133 -6.60 -5.71 -7.36
N ARG A 134 -7.17 -4.55 -7.67
CA ARG A 134 -7.00 -3.92 -8.98
C ARG A 134 -5.55 -3.60 -9.30
N ALA A 135 -4.79 -3.06 -8.33
CA ALA A 135 -3.37 -2.78 -8.50
C ALA A 135 -2.56 -4.06 -8.78
N ILE A 136 -2.86 -5.15 -8.07
CA ILE A 136 -2.21 -6.45 -8.26
C ILE A 136 -2.51 -7.00 -9.65
N ASP A 137 -3.79 -7.02 -10.06
CA ASP A 137 -4.20 -7.55 -11.36
C ASP A 137 -3.50 -6.81 -12.52
N LEU A 138 -3.47 -5.47 -12.45
CA LEU A 138 -2.76 -4.65 -13.44
C LEU A 138 -1.25 -4.88 -13.41
N ALA A 139 -0.62 -5.02 -12.24
CA ALA A 139 0.80 -5.26 -12.15
C ALA A 139 1.18 -6.65 -12.66
N LEU A 140 0.33 -7.66 -12.49
CA LEU A 140 0.55 -8.99 -13.07
C LEU A 140 0.45 -8.97 -14.60
N GLU A 141 -0.39 -8.10 -15.17
CA GLU A 141 -0.53 -7.94 -16.62
C GLU A 141 0.58 -7.07 -17.24
N LYS A 142 0.92 -5.95 -16.58
CA LYS A 142 1.78 -4.87 -17.11
C LYS A 142 3.14 -4.75 -16.42
N GLU A 143 3.46 -5.62 -15.47
CA GLU A 143 4.63 -5.63 -14.59
C GLU A 143 4.64 -4.52 -13.52
N GLU A 144 3.89 -3.42 -13.71
CA GLU A 144 3.82 -2.29 -12.78
C GLU A 144 2.47 -1.57 -12.89
N SER A 145 1.94 -1.13 -11.75
CA SER A 145 0.72 -0.31 -11.67
C SER A 145 0.82 0.72 -10.55
N LEU A 146 0.27 1.92 -10.78
CA LEU A 146 0.25 3.01 -9.81
C LEU A 146 -1.12 3.68 -9.79
N SER A 147 -1.73 3.77 -8.62
CA SER A 147 -2.96 4.53 -8.48
C SER A 147 -2.73 6.05 -8.51
N ILE A 148 -3.68 6.79 -9.06
CA ILE A 148 -3.69 8.26 -9.02
C ILE A 148 -4.95 8.73 -8.29
N PRO A 149 -4.83 9.39 -7.12
CA PRO A 149 -3.59 9.71 -6.41
C PRO A 149 -2.82 8.49 -5.92
N TYR A 150 -1.54 8.68 -5.53
CA TYR A 150 -0.65 7.60 -5.09
C TYR A 150 -1.07 7.03 -3.73
N ALA A 151 -2.06 6.17 -3.72
CA ALA A 151 -2.43 5.35 -2.57
C ALA A 151 -1.72 3.99 -2.59
N VAL A 152 -1.64 3.37 -3.78
CA VAL A 152 -0.99 2.07 -3.96
C VAL A 152 -0.06 2.07 -5.18
N TRP A 153 1.03 1.31 -5.05
CA TRP A 153 1.99 1.06 -6.12
C TRP A 153 2.40 -0.40 -6.10
N ALA A 154 2.07 -1.15 -7.16
CA ALA A 154 2.38 -2.55 -7.25
C ALA A 154 3.36 -2.84 -8.39
N GLN A 155 4.32 -3.71 -8.15
CA GLN A 155 5.40 -4.05 -9.09
C GLN A 155 5.77 -5.51 -8.97
N THR A 156 6.02 -6.16 -10.12
CA THR A 156 6.62 -7.49 -10.11
C THR A 156 8.09 -7.41 -9.66
N LYS A 157 8.61 -8.52 -9.14
CA LYS A 157 10.04 -8.64 -8.81
C LYS A 157 10.92 -8.30 -10.01
N LYS A 158 10.55 -8.75 -11.21
CA LYS A 158 11.27 -8.48 -12.44
C LYS A 158 11.33 -6.98 -12.75
N CYS A 159 10.19 -6.27 -12.62
CA CYS A 159 10.13 -4.82 -12.76
C CYS A 159 11.08 -4.13 -11.78
N LEU A 160 11.00 -4.45 -10.49
CA LEU A 160 11.83 -3.83 -9.45
C LEU A 160 13.33 -4.06 -9.63
N ILE A 161 13.75 -5.28 -10.02
CA ILE A 161 15.18 -5.57 -10.25
C ILE A 161 15.73 -4.76 -11.43
N ASN A 162 14.94 -4.61 -12.49
CA ASN A 162 15.36 -3.95 -13.73
C ASN A 162 14.98 -2.46 -13.79
N TYR A 163 14.44 -1.91 -12.72
CA TYR A 163 14.02 -0.50 -12.70
C TYR A 163 15.22 0.42 -12.95
N GLY A 164 15.15 1.28 -13.97
CA GLY A 164 16.23 2.16 -14.36
C GLY A 164 16.42 3.32 -13.39
N ASP A 165 15.67 4.39 -13.58
CA ASP A 165 15.69 5.58 -12.73
C ASP A 165 14.61 5.47 -11.64
N PRO A 166 14.99 5.44 -10.35
CA PRO A 166 14.05 5.29 -9.25
C PRO A 166 13.13 6.51 -9.03
N PHE A 167 13.42 7.65 -9.67
CA PHE A 167 12.61 8.86 -9.63
C PHE A 167 11.70 9.00 -10.86
N ASN A 168 11.99 8.27 -11.92
CA ASN A 168 11.21 8.29 -13.15
C ASN A 168 10.18 7.14 -13.15
N ILE A 169 8.97 7.45 -12.70
CA ILE A 169 7.88 6.47 -12.60
C ILE A 169 7.35 6.16 -14.00
N THR A 170 7.48 4.91 -14.42
CA THR A 170 7.03 4.38 -15.73
C THR A 170 5.75 3.55 -15.63
N ALA A 171 5.16 3.46 -14.45
CA ALA A 171 4.00 2.64 -14.14
C ALA A 171 2.77 2.99 -15.00
N GLU A 172 2.01 1.97 -15.40
CA GLU A 172 0.65 2.18 -15.87
C GLU A 172 -0.21 2.74 -14.75
N THR A 173 -0.79 3.91 -14.98
CA THR A 173 -1.57 4.61 -13.96
C THR A 173 -3.05 4.29 -14.07
N PHE A 174 -3.73 4.21 -12.93
CA PHE A 174 -5.18 4.03 -12.88
C PHE A 174 -5.83 4.93 -11.82
N LYS A 175 -7.10 5.28 -12.07
CA LYS A 175 -7.95 5.98 -11.10
C LYS A 175 -8.98 5.02 -10.56
N ASP A 176 -9.31 5.15 -9.28
CA ASP A 176 -10.31 4.32 -8.62
C ASP A 176 -11.01 5.14 -7.53
N GLU A 177 -12.34 5.07 -7.48
CA GLU A 177 -13.14 5.77 -6.47
C GLU A 177 -12.89 5.22 -5.06
N GLY A 178 -12.52 3.93 -4.96
CA GLY A 178 -12.16 3.27 -3.72
C GLY A 178 -10.90 3.83 -3.04
N ILE A 179 -10.11 4.68 -3.70
CA ILE A 179 -8.96 5.37 -3.07
C ILE A 179 -9.45 6.32 -1.97
N GLY A 180 -10.67 6.85 -2.11
CA GLY A 180 -11.19 7.89 -1.24
C GLY A 180 -10.62 9.27 -1.56
N SER A 181 -11.18 10.29 -0.94
CA SER A 181 -10.80 11.70 -1.18
C SER A 181 -9.74 12.22 -0.20
N LEU A 182 -9.41 11.44 0.83
CA LEU A 182 -8.56 11.89 1.92
C LEU A 182 -7.11 11.50 1.69
N ASP A 183 -6.25 12.53 1.56
CA ASP A 183 -4.79 12.42 1.46
C ASP A 183 -4.15 13.30 2.53
N ILE A 184 -3.64 12.69 3.61
CA ILE A 184 -3.13 13.39 4.79
C ILE A 184 -1.65 13.73 4.60
N HIS A 185 -1.37 15.00 4.33
CA HIS A 185 -0.02 15.53 4.17
C HIS A 185 0.35 16.64 5.16
N THR A 186 -0.65 17.39 5.64
CA THR A 186 -0.47 18.57 6.49
C THR A 186 -1.28 18.45 7.78
N MET A 187 -1.00 19.34 8.73
CA MET A 187 -1.82 19.47 9.94
C MET A 187 -3.25 19.91 9.61
N GLU A 188 -3.43 20.71 8.58
CA GLU A 188 -4.75 21.17 8.14
C GLU A 188 -5.61 20.00 7.64
N ASP A 189 -5.04 19.09 6.85
CA ASP A 189 -5.73 17.87 6.41
C ASP A 189 -6.22 17.08 7.62
N LEU A 190 -5.37 16.89 8.62
CA LEU A 190 -5.70 16.16 9.83
C LEU A 190 -6.79 16.87 10.68
N ILE A 191 -6.68 18.19 10.82
CA ILE A 191 -7.68 19.00 11.54
C ILE A 191 -9.05 18.94 10.84
N ASN A 192 -9.07 19.04 9.51
CA ASN A 192 -10.31 18.99 8.73
C ASN A 192 -11.01 17.63 8.90
N VAL A 193 -10.24 16.56 8.93
CA VAL A 193 -10.75 15.22 9.23
C VAL A 193 -11.36 15.14 10.64
N HIS A 194 -10.67 15.65 11.65
CA HIS A 194 -11.17 15.65 13.01
C HIS A 194 -12.46 16.49 13.14
N ARG A 195 -12.52 17.66 12.50
CA ARG A 195 -13.72 18.51 12.49
C ARG A 195 -14.92 17.83 11.84
N SER A 196 -14.73 17.14 10.72
CA SER A 196 -15.81 16.42 10.06
C SER A 196 -16.33 15.25 10.90
N ASN A 197 -15.45 14.56 11.62
CA ASN A 197 -15.83 13.46 12.51
C ASN A 197 -16.56 13.93 13.78
N VAL A 198 -16.17 15.09 14.35
CA VAL A 198 -16.87 15.68 15.52
C VAL A 198 -18.28 16.12 15.15
N ALA A 199 -18.49 16.64 13.93
CA ALA A 199 -19.82 17.02 13.47
C ALA A 199 -20.76 15.82 13.27
N SER A 200 -20.23 14.64 12.99
CA SER A 200 -21.00 13.41 12.77
C SER A 200 -21.24 12.57 14.05
N ASN A 201 -20.54 12.88 15.14
CA ASN A 201 -20.66 12.15 16.41
C ASN A 201 -20.52 13.12 17.59
N PRO A 202 -21.57 13.90 17.92
CA PRO A 202 -21.59 14.67 19.15
C PRO A 202 -21.68 13.68 20.32
N TRP A 203 -20.65 13.63 21.14
CA TRP A 203 -20.44 12.89 22.41
C TRP A 203 -21.56 11.97 22.88
#